data_98b3ce69354f8b587fdffce604161932
#
_entry.id   98b3ce69354f8b587fdffce604161932
#
_cell.length_a   1.000
_cell.length_b   1.000
_cell.length_c   1.000
_cell.angle_alpha   90.00
_cell.angle_beta   90.00
_cell.angle_gamma   90.00
#
_symmetry.space_group_name_H-M   'P 1'
#
loop_
_entity.id
_entity.type
_entity.pdbx_description
1 polymer ?
#
loop_
_entity_poly.entity_id
_entity_poly.type
_entity_poly.pdbx_seq_one_letter_code
_entity_poly.pdbx_strand_id
1 'polypeptide(L)'
;MGKLLTSTWVAAVTLLLLVTFRVWDPTPIETLRLKGFDYLQSTEQTQQSKEIVLLDIGEASLEAFGQWPWPRDYFANIMMKLRENGAQLITFVVFFPEQDRMGKDQKFADILAQDPYTMLAQTATD
;
A
#
# COMPACT_ATOMS: atom_id res chain seq x y z
N MET A 1 -19.51 -19.85 -48.43
CA MET A 1 -19.12 -19.62 -47.01
C MET A 1 -19.30 -18.16 -46.55
N GLY A 2 -19.30 -17.15 -47.40
CA GLY A 2 -19.40 -15.74 -46.98
C GLY A 2 -20.75 -15.25 -46.44
N LYS A 3 -21.87 -15.88 -46.83
CA LYS A 3 -23.23 -15.43 -46.42
C LYS A 3 -23.63 -15.81 -44.98
N LEU A 4 -22.96 -16.76 -44.34
CA LEU A 4 -23.22 -17.14 -42.95
C LEU A 4 -22.65 -16.12 -41.96
N LEU A 5 -21.52 -15.50 -42.28
CA LEU A 5 -20.85 -14.50 -41.42
C LEU A 5 -21.54 -13.14 -41.42
N THR A 6 -22.42 -12.87 -42.40
CA THR A 6 -23.16 -11.61 -42.52
C THR A 6 -24.59 -11.70 -42.00
N SER A 7 -25.00 -12.85 -41.47
CA SER A 7 -26.35 -13.02 -40.89
C SER A 7 -26.46 -12.33 -39.55
N THR A 8 -27.49 -11.49 -39.39
CA THR A 8 -27.81 -10.78 -38.14
C THR A 8 -27.92 -11.74 -36.94
N TRP A 9 -28.40 -12.95 -37.19
CA TRP A 9 -28.51 -13.99 -36.16
C TRP A 9 -27.13 -14.49 -35.67
N VAL A 10 -26.17 -14.66 -36.58
CA VAL A 10 -24.82 -15.06 -36.21
C VAL A 10 -24.17 -13.95 -35.38
N ALA A 11 -24.32 -12.71 -35.78
CA ALA A 11 -23.83 -11.57 -35.01
C ALA A 11 -24.45 -11.51 -33.59
N ALA A 12 -25.76 -11.71 -33.49
CA ALA A 12 -26.46 -11.71 -32.22
C ALA A 12 -26.01 -12.85 -31.31
N VAL A 13 -25.87 -14.08 -31.84
CA VAL A 13 -25.38 -15.26 -31.09
C VAL A 13 -23.94 -15.04 -30.62
N THR A 14 -23.07 -14.52 -31.49
CA THR A 14 -21.68 -14.23 -31.15
C THR A 14 -21.60 -13.17 -30.04
N LEU A 15 -22.40 -12.12 -30.13
CA LEU A 15 -22.44 -11.07 -29.10
C LEU A 15 -22.92 -11.65 -27.76
N LEU A 16 -23.97 -12.48 -27.78
CA LEU A 16 -24.51 -13.12 -26.58
C LEU A 16 -23.48 -14.05 -25.95
N LEU A 17 -22.76 -14.83 -26.73
CA LEU A 17 -21.66 -15.68 -26.23
C LEU A 17 -20.52 -14.85 -25.62
N LEU A 18 -20.13 -13.75 -26.27
CA LEU A 18 -19.09 -12.87 -25.73
C LEU A 18 -19.51 -12.21 -24.42
N VAL A 19 -20.76 -11.76 -24.33
CA VAL A 19 -21.30 -11.18 -23.09
C VAL A 19 -21.37 -12.23 -21.97
N THR A 20 -21.88 -13.43 -22.28
CA THR A 20 -21.94 -14.53 -21.29
C THR A 20 -20.56 -14.92 -20.81
N PHE A 21 -19.60 -15.00 -21.72
CA PHE A 21 -18.20 -15.30 -21.39
C PHE A 21 -17.55 -14.18 -20.53
N ARG A 22 -17.90 -12.92 -20.81
CA ARG A 22 -17.44 -11.78 -20.03
C ARG A 22 -18.04 -11.73 -18.63
N VAL A 23 -19.34 -12.10 -18.50
CA VAL A 23 -20.03 -12.13 -17.20
C VAL A 23 -19.51 -13.28 -16.32
N TRP A 24 -19.18 -14.41 -16.94
CA TRP A 24 -18.65 -15.57 -16.21
C TRP A 24 -17.23 -15.34 -15.69
N ASP A 25 -16.50 -14.36 -16.27
CA ASP A 25 -15.14 -13.90 -15.90
C ASP A 25 -14.22 -15.04 -15.44
N PRO A 26 -13.87 -15.99 -16.34
CA PRO A 26 -13.13 -17.17 -15.94
C PRO A 26 -11.74 -16.79 -15.43
N THR A 27 -11.34 -17.34 -14.29
CA THR A 27 -10.06 -17.12 -13.57
C THR A 27 -8.81 -17.03 -14.45
N PRO A 28 -8.68 -17.79 -15.56
CA PRO A 28 -7.51 -17.68 -16.43
C PRO A 28 -7.38 -16.32 -17.13
N ILE A 29 -8.50 -15.68 -17.47
CA ILE A 29 -8.49 -14.37 -18.14
C ILE A 29 -8.11 -13.27 -17.15
N GLU A 30 -8.61 -13.34 -15.93
CA GLU A 30 -8.22 -12.43 -14.86
C GLU A 30 -6.73 -12.54 -14.55
N THR A 31 -6.21 -13.76 -14.45
CA THR A 31 -4.77 -14.01 -14.26
C THR A 31 -3.93 -13.44 -15.42
N LEU A 32 -4.39 -13.61 -16.65
CA LEU A 32 -3.68 -13.07 -17.82
C LEU A 32 -3.69 -11.55 -17.83
N ARG A 33 -4.82 -10.94 -17.44
CA ARG A 33 -4.95 -9.48 -17.31
C ARG A 33 -4.02 -8.93 -16.24
N LEU A 34 -3.98 -9.56 -15.06
CA LEU A 34 -3.11 -9.16 -13.96
C LEU A 34 -1.63 -9.30 -14.34
N LYS A 35 -1.24 -10.42 -14.94
CA LYS A 35 0.14 -10.62 -15.42
C LYS A 35 0.53 -9.64 -16.52
N GLY A 36 -0.41 -9.32 -17.42
CA GLY A 36 -0.19 -8.30 -18.45
C GLY A 36 0.01 -6.91 -17.84
N PHE A 37 -0.78 -6.57 -16.84
CA PHE A 37 -0.63 -5.32 -16.10
C PHE A 37 0.71 -5.26 -15.35
N ASP A 38 1.08 -6.32 -14.64
CA ASP A 38 2.36 -6.43 -13.93
C ASP A 38 3.56 -6.28 -14.89
N TYR A 39 3.47 -6.91 -16.06
CA TYR A 39 4.51 -6.78 -17.09
C TYR A 39 4.63 -5.34 -17.59
N LEU A 40 3.52 -4.67 -17.89
CA LEU A 40 3.54 -3.28 -18.32
C LEU A 40 4.09 -2.36 -17.21
N GLN A 41 3.67 -2.57 -15.98
CA GLN A 41 4.14 -1.80 -14.83
C GLN A 41 5.63 -2.01 -14.56
N SER A 42 6.15 -3.25 -14.75
CA SER A 42 7.58 -3.52 -14.61
C SER A 42 8.44 -2.89 -15.70
N THR A 43 7.84 -2.54 -16.85
CA THR A 43 8.54 -1.89 -17.96
C THR A 43 8.59 -0.35 -17.79
N GLU A 44 7.70 0.21 -16.97
CA GLU A 44 7.78 1.63 -16.63
C GLU A 44 8.97 1.90 -15.71
N GLN A 45 9.76 2.92 -16.06
CA GLN A 45 10.86 3.35 -15.22
C GLN A 45 10.30 3.92 -13.92
N THR A 46 10.62 3.27 -12.81
CA THR A 46 10.31 3.77 -11.47
C THR A 46 10.97 5.15 -11.28
N GLN A 47 10.18 6.20 -11.31
CA GLN A 47 10.67 7.54 -10.97
C GLN A 47 10.80 7.62 -9.45
N GLN A 48 12.01 7.59 -8.97
CA GLN A 48 12.28 7.83 -7.55
C GLN A 48 12.13 9.32 -7.26
N SER A 49 11.18 9.66 -6.42
CA SER A 49 11.10 11.01 -5.86
C SER A 49 12.29 11.23 -4.92
N LYS A 50 13.01 12.31 -5.12
CA LYS A 50 14.10 12.71 -4.19
C LYS A 50 13.58 13.40 -2.93
N GLU A 51 12.31 13.79 -2.94
CA GLU A 51 11.67 14.55 -1.86
C GLU A 51 10.97 13.64 -0.84
N ILE A 52 10.71 12.38 -1.20
CA ILE A 52 10.01 11.42 -0.36
C ILE A 52 10.96 10.29 -0.01
N VAL A 53 11.14 10.06 1.28
CA VAL A 53 11.90 8.92 1.82
C VAL A 53 10.93 7.97 2.51
N LEU A 54 10.93 6.72 2.09
CA LEU A 54 10.17 5.65 2.73
C LEU A 54 11.10 4.92 3.72
N LEU A 55 10.73 4.93 4.99
CA LEU A 55 11.39 4.16 6.03
C LEU A 55 10.58 2.88 6.29
N ASP A 56 11.10 1.76 5.85
CA ASP A 56 10.46 0.45 6.01
C ASP A 56 11.01 -0.33 7.20
N ILE A 57 10.14 -1.08 7.86
CA ILE A 57 10.49 -2.00 8.94
C ILE A 57 10.63 -3.41 8.35
N GLY A 58 11.79 -3.65 7.78
CA GLY A 58 12.14 -4.95 7.18
C GLY A 58 12.84 -5.92 8.14
N GLU A 59 13.21 -7.10 7.63
CA GLU A 59 13.88 -8.16 8.41
C GLU A 59 15.16 -7.68 9.11
N ALA A 60 15.97 -6.89 8.43
CA ALA A 60 17.19 -6.33 9.03
C ALA A 60 16.91 -5.44 10.26
N SER A 61 15.78 -4.72 10.25
CA SER A 61 15.34 -3.93 11.39
C SER A 61 14.88 -4.83 12.54
N LEU A 62 14.18 -5.93 12.22
CA LEU A 62 13.73 -6.89 13.22
C LEU A 62 14.90 -7.67 13.86
N GLU A 63 15.93 -7.99 13.08
CA GLU A 63 17.15 -8.58 13.60
C GLU A 63 17.93 -7.64 14.54
N ALA A 64 17.99 -6.34 14.19
CA ALA A 64 18.74 -5.35 14.95
C ALA A 64 18.01 -4.89 16.23
N PHE A 65 16.69 -4.71 16.17
CA PHE A 65 15.88 -4.07 17.22
C PHE A 65 14.92 -5.04 17.91
N GLY A 66 14.84 -6.30 17.45
CA GLY A 66 13.97 -7.33 17.99
C GLY A 66 12.59 -7.38 17.34
N GLN A 67 11.78 -8.30 17.83
CA GLN A 67 10.47 -8.61 17.28
C GLN A 67 9.48 -7.45 17.40
N TRP A 68 8.64 -7.29 16.39
CA TRP A 68 7.49 -6.39 16.40
C TRP A 68 6.40 -6.89 17.38
N PRO A 69 5.65 -6.03 18.06
CA PRO A 69 5.67 -4.55 18.03
C PRO A 69 6.74 -3.93 18.92
N TRP A 70 7.39 -2.88 18.38
CA TRP A 70 8.41 -2.15 19.14
C TRP A 70 7.82 -1.18 20.16
N PRO A 71 8.56 -0.90 21.26
CA PRO A 71 8.20 0.11 22.25
C PRO A 71 8.05 1.51 21.62
N ARG A 72 7.15 2.32 22.18
CA ARG A 72 6.86 3.68 21.66
C ARG A 72 8.06 4.62 21.67
N ASP A 73 9.01 4.41 22.57
CA ASP A 73 10.23 5.23 22.62
C ASP A 73 11.14 5.03 21.40
N TYR A 74 11.05 3.89 20.70
CA TYR A 74 11.74 3.72 19.42
C TYR A 74 11.21 4.67 18.36
N PHE A 75 9.89 4.81 18.27
CA PHE A 75 9.25 5.76 17.34
C PHE A 75 9.55 7.20 17.70
N ALA A 76 9.59 7.52 18.99
CA ALA A 76 10.03 8.82 19.49
C ALA A 76 11.47 9.15 19.03
N ASN A 77 12.37 8.19 19.16
CA ASN A 77 13.76 8.34 18.74
C ASN A 77 13.90 8.45 17.21
N ILE A 78 13.11 7.67 16.45
CA ILE A 78 13.06 7.77 14.99
C ILE A 78 12.61 9.15 14.56
N MET A 79 11.54 9.69 15.15
CA MET A 79 11.07 11.05 14.88
C MET A 79 12.17 12.09 15.09
N MET A 80 12.82 12.05 16.24
CA MET A 80 13.90 12.99 16.55
C MET A 80 15.02 12.92 15.50
N LYS A 81 15.45 11.71 15.15
CA LYS A 81 16.49 11.51 14.14
C LYS A 81 16.06 11.98 12.75
N LEU A 82 14.82 11.76 12.36
CA LEU A 82 14.30 12.25 11.09
C LEU A 82 14.30 13.78 11.05
N ARG A 83 13.90 14.44 12.14
CA ARG A 83 13.96 15.92 12.27
C ARG A 83 15.39 16.44 12.20
N GLU A 84 16.32 15.83 12.92
CA GLU A 84 17.74 16.16 12.88
C GLU A 84 18.32 16.06 11.45
N ASN A 85 17.81 15.13 10.63
CA ASN A 85 18.18 14.96 9.23
C ASN A 85 17.35 15.80 8.25
N GLY A 86 16.53 16.72 8.73
CA GLY A 86 15.84 17.70 7.90
C GLY A 86 14.48 17.26 7.36
N ALA A 87 13.88 16.21 7.89
CA ALA A 87 12.53 15.82 7.52
C ALA A 87 11.53 16.93 7.87
N GLN A 88 10.81 17.46 6.88
CA GLN A 88 9.83 18.54 7.07
C GLN A 88 8.47 17.99 7.47
N LEU A 89 8.07 16.84 6.92
CA LEU A 89 6.83 16.15 7.22
C LEU A 89 7.14 14.68 7.54
N ILE A 90 6.59 14.18 8.62
CA ILE A 90 6.69 12.76 8.99
C ILE A 90 5.29 12.17 8.99
N THR A 91 5.09 11.04 8.32
CA THR A 91 3.82 10.32 8.31
C THR A 91 4.04 8.88 8.76
N PHE A 92 3.40 8.52 9.86
CA PHE A 92 3.36 7.14 10.33
C PHE A 92 2.14 6.42 9.74
N VAL A 93 2.38 5.40 8.93
CA VAL A 93 1.35 4.50 8.38
C VAL A 93 1.09 3.32 9.33
N VAL A 94 1.70 3.36 10.51
CA VAL A 94 1.56 2.36 11.57
C VAL A 94 0.40 2.75 12.49
N PHE A 95 -0.47 1.77 12.77
CA PHE A 95 -1.55 1.93 13.75
C PHE A 95 -1.06 1.62 15.15
N PHE A 96 -1.50 2.43 16.11
CA PHE A 96 -1.21 2.25 17.53
C PHE A 96 -2.52 2.06 18.32
N PRO A 97 -3.22 0.91 18.16
CA PRO A 97 -4.55 0.71 18.74
C PRO A 97 -4.53 0.46 20.24
N GLU A 98 -3.40 -0.01 20.77
CA GLU A 98 -3.25 -0.40 22.17
C GLU A 98 -2.17 0.42 22.86
N GLN A 99 -2.26 0.48 24.19
CA GLN A 99 -1.20 1.05 25.03
C GLN A 99 0.10 0.26 24.87
N ASP A 100 1.22 0.97 24.97
CA ASP A 100 2.53 0.33 24.91
C ASP A 100 2.74 -0.59 26.12
N ARG A 101 3.08 -1.85 25.84
CA ARG A 101 3.37 -2.86 26.87
C ARG A 101 4.51 -2.46 27.80
N MET A 102 5.42 -1.61 27.33
CA MET A 102 6.55 -1.09 28.10
C MET A 102 6.24 0.24 28.80
N GLY A 103 5.01 0.77 28.64
CA GLY A 103 4.58 2.01 29.27
C GLY A 103 5.28 3.27 28.75
N LYS A 104 5.74 3.27 27.51
CA LYS A 104 6.50 4.39 26.89
C LYS A 104 5.64 5.34 26.08
N ASP A 105 4.32 5.22 26.15
CA ASP A 105 3.38 6.08 25.41
C ASP A 105 3.59 7.56 25.69
N GLN A 106 3.83 7.93 26.96
CA GLN A 106 3.93 9.33 27.37
C GLN A 106 5.08 10.05 26.64
N LYS A 107 6.24 9.42 26.55
CA LYS A 107 7.40 10.01 25.84
C LYS A 107 7.09 10.27 24.37
N PHE A 108 6.42 9.32 23.72
CA PHE A 108 6.02 9.45 22.31
C PHE A 108 4.95 10.53 22.13
N ALA A 109 3.95 10.57 23.02
CA ALA A 109 2.91 11.60 23.03
C ALA A 109 3.48 13.01 23.23
N ASP A 110 4.44 13.18 24.14
CA ASP A 110 5.09 14.47 24.41
C ASP A 110 5.85 14.98 23.17
N ILE A 111 6.53 14.09 22.46
CA ILE A 111 7.25 14.46 21.23
C ILE A 111 6.26 14.80 20.11
N LEU A 112 5.19 14.01 19.95
CA LEU A 112 4.15 14.30 18.97
C LEU A 112 3.46 15.64 19.24
N ALA A 113 3.18 15.97 20.50
CA ALA A 113 2.54 17.23 20.88
C ALA A 113 3.42 18.47 20.55
N GLN A 114 4.73 18.28 20.50
CA GLN A 114 5.69 19.32 20.15
C GLN A 114 5.96 19.44 18.65
N ASP A 115 5.54 18.45 17.87
CA ASP A 115 5.78 18.36 16.43
C ASP A 115 4.48 18.49 15.61
N PRO A 116 4.13 19.70 15.15
CA PRO A 116 2.89 19.93 14.41
C PRO A 116 2.92 19.35 12.97
N TYR A 117 4.06 18.89 12.50
CA TYR A 117 4.24 18.37 11.15
C TYR A 117 4.36 16.83 11.11
N THR A 118 3.88 16.15 12.14
CA THR A 118 3.78 14.70 12.16
C THR A 118 2.34 14.25 12.08
N MET A 119 2.06 13.31 11.19
CA MET A 119 0.75 12.68 10.99
C MET A 119 0.79 11.23 11.45
N LEU A 120 -0.27 10.80 12.13
CA LEU A 120 -0.50 9.39 12.50
C LEU A 120 -1.71 8.86 11.75
N ALA A 121 -1.63 7.62 11.31
CA ALA A 121 -2.79 6.89 10.81
C ALA A 121 -3.76 6.60 11.97
N GLN A 122 -5.04 6.91 11.77
CA GLN A 122 -6.10 6.64 12.73
C GLN A 122 -7.21 5.82 12.08
N THR A 123 -7.87 4.97 12.86
CA THR A 123 -9.13 4.35 12.47
C THR A 123 -10.27 5.25 12.91
N ALA A 124 -11.26 5.43 12.03
CA ALA A 124 -12.52 6.05 12.46
C ALA A 124 -13.18 5.09 13.46
N THR A 125 -13.37 5.56 14.69
CA THR A 125 -14.23 4.89 15.68
C THR A 125 -15.59 5.52 15.58
N ASP A 126 -16.59 4.71 15.18
CA ASP A 126 -18.00 5.07 15.24
C ASP A 126 -18.47 5.21 16.69
#